data_68360eb02585c7d89a017eb1a91b30bf
#
_entry.id   68360eb02585c7d89a017eb1a91b30bf
#
_cell.length_a   1.000
_cell.length_b   1.000
_cell.length_c   1.000
_cell.angle_alpha   90.00
_cell.angle_beta   90.00
_cell.angle_gamma   90.00
#
_symmetry.space_group_name_H-M   'P 1'
#
loop_
_entity.id
_entity.type
_entity.pdbx_description
1 polymer ?
#
loop_
_entity_poly.entity_id
_entity_poly.type
_entity_poly.pdbx_seq_one_letter_code
_entity_poly.pdbx_strand_id
1 'polypeptide(L)'
;MSQAELAAAAGVDRRQIRRYEAGEQQPVLSVAVAIADALKITVGELAGIPTHRIDLSGEWWASWQTFKDGEEVVTLQEVRFRQEGELIDVETTTRGISVEEGGYHWRGELRLWDNEILMGWYAALDGGVRSKGTMYFVLHPHGQQMAGRWVGLSYDGKIVTGWGAMARSEEDATKVIDELKQQGGQP
;
A
#
# COMPACT_ATOMS: atom_id res chain seq x y z
N MET A 1 -32.53 -12.67 -0.65
CA MET A 1 -32.74 -14.04 -0.13
C MET A 1 -33.27 -13.96 1.30
N SER A 2 -34.31 -14.72 1.64
CA SER A 2 -34.85 -14.79 3.01
C SER A 2 -34.04 -15.78 3.87
N GLN A 3 -34.13 -15.67 5.19
CA GLN A 3 -33.49 -16.63 6.11
C GLN A 3 -33.94 -18.09 5.86
N ALA A 4 -35.18 -18.30 5.40
CA ALA A 4 -35.69 -19.65 5.10
C ALA A 4 -35.06 -20.22 3.81
N GLU A 5 -34.93 -19.39 2.78
CA GLU A 5 -34.25 -19.76 1.53
C GLU A 5 -32.77 -20.04 1.76
N LEU A 6 -32.09 -19.18 2.56
CA LEU A 6 -30.69 -19.36 2.90
C LEU A 6 -30.47 -20.65 3.71
N ALA A 7 -31.35 -20.91 4.69
CA ALA A 7 -31.27 -22.14 5.50
C ALA A 7 -31.42 -23.41 4.64
N ALA A 8 -32.37 -23.41 3.72
CA ALA A 8 -32.59 -24.51 2.79
C ALA A 8 -31.37 -24.74 1.85
N ALA A 9 -30.81 -23.64 1.31
CA ALA A 9 -29.64 -23.68 0.45
C ALA A 9 -28.37 -24.15 1.17
N ALA A 10 -28.18 -23.74 2.42
CA ALA A 10 -27.04 -24.11 3.25
C ALA A 10 -27.18 -25.45 3.99
N GLY A 11 -28.34 -26.12 3.85
CA GLY A 11 -28.61 -27.39 4.51
C GLY A 11 -28.68 -27.32 6.05
N VAL A 12 -29.10 -26.18 6.58
CA VAL A 12 -29.23 -25.95 8.03
C VAL A 12 -30.64 -25.51 8.42
N ASP A 13 -30.94 -25.52 9.72
CA ASP A 13 -32.19 -25.01 10.25
C ASP A 13 -32.23 -23.47 10.23
N ARG A 14 -33.43 -22.89 9.98
CA ARG A 14 -33.62 -21.43 10.01
C ARG A 14 -33.20 -20.81 11.35
N ARG A 15 -33.36 -21.55 12.46
CA ARG A 15 -32.94 -21.08 13.79
C ARG A 15 -31.41 -20.95 13.85
N GLN A 16 -30.66 -21.81 13.15
CA GLN A 16 -29.20 -21.71 13.08
C GLN A 16 -28.78 -20.46 12.31
N ILE A 17 -29.43 -20.15 11.17
CA ILE A 17 -29.14 -18.89 10.44
C ILE A 17 -29.34 -17.67 11.35
N ARG A 18 -30.44 -17.61 12.12
CA ARG A 18 -30.68 -16.53 13.07
C ARG A 18 -29.57 -16.39 14.11
N ARG A 19 -29.04 -17.51 14.62
CA ARG A 19 -27.95 -17.51 15.61
C ARG A 19 -26.65 -17.04 15.01
N TYR A 20 -26.39 -17.38 13.74
CA TYR A 20 -25.23 -16.86 13.00
C TYR A 20 -25.33 -15.36 12.79
N GLU A 21 -26.46 -14.87 12.34
CA GLU A 21 -26.71 -13.43 12.14
C GLU A 21 -26.66 -12.63 13.46
N ALA A 22 -27.08 -13.23 14.57
CA ALA A 22 -27.01 -12.62 15.90
C ALA A 22 -25.59 -12.68 16.53
N GLY A 23 -24.63 -13.37 15.89
CA GLY A 23 -23.30 -13.59 16.46
C GLY A 23 -23.27 -14.57 17.65
N GLU A 24 -24.39 -15.27 17.95
CA GLU A 24 -24.47 -16.22 19.05
C GLU A 24 -23.74 -17.52 18.78
N GLN A 25 -23.50 -17.84 17.51
CA GLN A 25 -22.81 -19.03 17.06
C GLN A 25 -22.12 -18.75 15.74
N GLN A 26 -20.97 -19.41 15.50
CA GLN A 26 -20.29 -19.38 14.20
C GLN A 26 -20.61 -20.65 13.41
N PRO A 27 -20.79 -20.57 12.08
CA PRO A 27 -20.95 -21.74 11.24
C PRO A 27 -19.63 -22.53 11.17
N VAL A 28 -19.74 -23.86 11.13
CA VAL A 28 -18.60 -24.69 10.76
C VAL A 28 -18.22 -24.43 9.29
N LEU A 29 -16.97 -24.67 8.90
CA LEU A 29 -16.46 -24.30 7.58
C LEU A 29 -17.33 -24.79 6.41
N SER A 30 -17.82 -26.03 6.45
CA SER A 30 -18.69 -26.57 5.38
C SER A 30 -20.02 -25.81 5.25
N VAL A 31 -20.58 -25.35 6.36
CA VAL A 31 -21.81 -24.53 6.38
C VAL A 31 -21.48 -23.11 5.91
N ALA A 32 -20.34 -22.55 6.31
CA ALA A 32 -19.91 -21.24 5.84
C ALA A 32 -19.71 -21.22 4.31
N VAL A 33 -19.11 -22.28 3.73
CA VAL A 33 -18.99 -22.44 2.27
C VAL A 33 -20.37 -22.47 1.61
N ALA A 34 -21.30 -23.31 2.12
CA ALA A 34 -22.65 -23.40 1.56
C ALA A 34 -23.46 -22.08 1.65
N ILE A 35 -23.28 -21.32 2.75
CA ILE A 35 -23.86 -19.97 2.90
C ILE A 35 -23.25 -19.01 1.87
N ALA A 36 -21.92 -19.00 1.72
CA ALA A 36 -21.23 -18.14 0.76
C ALA A 36 -21.67 -18.42 -0.68
N ASP A 37 -21.74 -19.68 -1.07
CA ASP A 37 -22.22 -20.11 -2.38
C ASP A 37 -23.68 -19.68 -2.63
N ALA A 38 -24.56 -19.85 -1.64
CA ALA A 38 -25.96 -19.43 -1.74
C ALA A 38 -26.10 -17.91 -1.91
N LEU A 39 -25.26 -17.12 -1.24
CA LEU A 39 -25.19 -15.67 -1.33
C LEU A 39 -24.42 -15.17 -2.55
N LYS A 40 -23.74 -16.06 -3.30
CA LYS A 40 -22.83 -15.75 -4.41
C LYS A 40 -21.69 -14.80 -4.02
N ILE A 41 -21.13 -15.01 -2.85
CA ILE A 41 -19.97 -14.32 -2.31
C ILE A 41 -18.88 -15.34 -1.98
N THR A 42 -17.66 -14.87 -1.75
CA THR A 42 -16.58 -15.74 -1.25
C THR A 42 -16.71 -16.01 0.24
N VAL A 43 -16.10 -17.07 0.74
CA VAL A 43 -16.02 -17.33 2.19
C VAL A 43 -15.27 -16.20 2.91
N GLY A 44 -14.30 -15.57 2.26
CA GLY A 44 -13.61 -14.39 2.76
C GLY A 44 -14.54 -13.21 2.99
N GLU A 45 -15.40 -12.91 2.01
CA GLU A 45 -16.44 -11.85 2.15
C GLU A 45 -17.42 -12.17 3.27
N LEU A 46 -17.86 -13.42 3.37
CA LEU A 46 -18.71 -13.87 4.46
C LEU A 46 -18.04 -13.68 5.83
N ALA A 47 -16.74 -13.87 5.92
CA ALA A 47 -15.93 -13.67 7.12
C ALA A 47 -15.59 -12.19 7.39
N GLY A 48 -16.06 -11.26 6.55
CA GLY A 48 -15.73 -9.83 6.65
C GLY A 48 -14.29 -9.51 6.21
N ILE A 49 -13.63 -10.43 5.50
CA ILE A 49 -12.30 -10.17 4.92
C ILE A 49 -12.53 -9.40 3.61
N PRO A 50 -11.99 -8.19 3.44
CA PRO A 50 -12.11 -7.46 2.20
C PRO A 50 -11.54 -8.27 1.03
N THR A 51 -12.37 -8.63 0.06
CA THR A 51 -11.96 -9.48 -1.08
C THR A 51 -11.48 -8.69 -2.28
N HIS A 52 -11.73 -7.38 -2.32
CA HIS A 52 -11.24 -6.49 -3.35
C HIS A 52 -10.01 -5.71 -2.83
N ARG A 53 -8.92 -6.44 -2.59
CA ARG A 53 -7.63 -5.78 -2.40
C ARG A 53 -7.07 -5.40 -3.77
N ILE A 54 -6.68 -4.15 -3.90
CA ILE A 54 -5.93 -3.70 -5.06
C ILE A 54 -4.57 -4.41 -5.02
N ASP A 55 -4.20 -5.06 -6.13
CA ASP A 55 -2.87 -5.64 -6.30
C ASP A 55 -1.93 -4.54 -6.84
N LEU A 56 -0.98 -4.17 -6.01
CA LEU A 56 0.05 -3.18 -6.31
C LEU A 56 1.38 -3.83 -6.73
N SER A 57 1.46 -5.15 -6.80
CA SER A 57 2.68 -5.87 -7.18
C SER A 57 3.21 -5.43 -8.55
N GLY A 58 4.51 -5.59 -8.76
CA GLY A 58 5.20 -5.30 -10.01
C GLY A 58 6.06 -4.06 -9.96
N GLU A 59 6.43 -3.56 -11.13
CA GLU A 59 7.35 -2.43 -11.29
C GLU A 59 6.60 -1.10 -11.15
N TRP A 60 7.27 -0.15 -10.49
CA TRP A 60 6.82 1.21 -10.27
C TRP A 60 7.97 2.18 -10.47
N TRP A 61 7.63 3.44 -10.74
CA TRP A 61 8.54 4.57 -10.71
C TRP A 61 8.26 5.39 -9.46
N ALA A 62 9.31 5.70 -8.70
CA ALA A 62 9.23 6.50 -7.48
C ALA A 62 10.01 7.81 -7.66
N SER A 63 9.35 8.93 -7.43
CA SER A 63 9.91 10.27 -7.49
C SER A 63 9.96 10.90 -6.11
N TRP A 64 11.11 11.45 -5.72
CA TRP A 64 11.38 11.97 -4.39
C TRP A 64 11.85 13.40 -4.45
N GLN A 65 11.17 14.30 -3.76
CA GLN A 65 11.71 15.62 -3.43
C GLN A 65 12.65 15.47 -2.25
N THR A 66 13.89 15.88 -2.43
CA THR A 66 14.93 15.91 -1.39
C THR A 66 15.65 17.25 -1.42
N PHE A 67 16.55 17.48 -0.47
CA PHE A 67 17.36 18.70 -0.42
C PHE A 67 18.84 18.31 -0.22
N LYS A 68 19.71 18.87 -1.04
CA LYS A 68 21.15 18.74 -0.92
C LYS A 68 21.78 20.13 -0.87
N ASP A 69 22.54 20.40 0.20
CA ASP A 69 23.19 21.71 0.42
C ASP A 69 22.22 22.91 0.40
N GLY A 70 20.95 22.69 0.74
CA GLY A 70 19.91 23.70 0.75
C GLY A 70 19.17 23.88 -0.59
N GLU A 71 19.61 23.19 -1.62
CA GLU A 71 18.94 23.17 -2.93
C GLU A 71 18.02 21.97 -3.06
N GLU A 72 16.85 22.20 -3.68
CA GLU A 72 15.90 21.14 -3.97
C GLU A 72 16.45 20.23 -5.07
N VAL A 73 16.36 18.92 -4.82
CA VAL A 73 16.70 17.87 -5.79
C VAL A 73 15.51 16.92 -5.90
N VAL A 74 15.09 16.64 -7.12
CA VAL A 74 14.10 15.59 -7.40
C VAL A 74 14.85 14.39 -7.97
N THR A 75 14.71 13.24 -7.31
CA THR A 75 15.30 11.98 -7.76
C THR A 75 14.20 11.04 -8.24
N LEU A 76 14.48 10.27 -9.27
CA LEU A 76 13.57 9.31 -9.86
C LEU A 76 14.23 7.92 -9.86
N GLN A 77 13.53 6.91 -9.36
CA GLN A 77 14.03 5.55 -9.19
C GLN A 77 13.00 4.53 -9.63
N GLU A 78 13.45 3.45 -10.23
CA GLU A 78 12.60 2.26 -10.38
C GLU A 78 12.56 1.50 -9.06
N VAL A 79 11.36 1.05 -8.69
CA VAL A 79 11.11 0.25 -7.49
C VAL A 79 10.23 -0.95 -7.84
N ARG A 80 10.43 -2.04 -7.13
CA ARG A 80 9.61 -3.25 -7.26
C ARG A 80 8.81 -3.47 -6.00
N PHE A 81 7.50 -3.71 -6.17
CA PHE A 81 6.58 -4.08 -5.11
C PHE A 81 6.28 -5.58 -5.14
N ARG A 82 6.33 -6.23 -3.98
CA ARG A 82 5.84 -7.59 -3.75
C ARG A 82 4.79 -7.53 -2.67
N GLN A 83 3.55 -7.83 -3.03
CA GLN A 83 2.42 -7.72 -2.11
C GLN A 83 1.95 -9.09 -1.61
N GLU A 84 1.83 -9.24 -0.29
CA GLU A 84 1.20 -10.36 0.40
C GLU A 84 0.09 -9.84 1.32
N GLY A 85 -1.15 -9.91 0.83
CA GLY A 85 -2.28 -9.34 1.56
C GLY A 85 -2.19 -7.83 1.67
N GLU A 86 -2.08 -7.29 2.88
CA GLU A 86 -1.92 -5.86 3.15
C GLU A 86 -0.46 -5.42 3.19
N LEU A 87 0.48 -6.35 3.30
CA LEU A 87 1.91 -6.04 3.38
C LEU A 87 2.51 -5.97 1.98
N ILE A 88 3.36 -4.99 1.77
CA ILE A 88 4.03 -4.73 0.51
C ILE A 88 5.50 -4.51 0.80
N ASP A 89 6.34 -5.46 0.38
CA ASP A 89 7.78 -5.27 0.33
C ASP A 89 8.13 -4.40 -0.86
N VAL A 90 8.96 -3.38 -0.64
CA VAL A 90 9.43 -2.45 -1.65
C VAL A 90 10.94 -2.47 -1.70
N GLU A 91 11.50 -2.58 -2.87
CA GLU A 91 12.95 -2.40 -3.07
C GLU A 91 13.22 -1.60 -4.35
N THR A 92 14.26 -0.76 -4.31
CA THR A 92 14.73 -0.05 -5.51
C THR A 92 15.49 -1.00 -6.43
N THR A 93 15.22 -0.90 -7.73
CA THR A 93 15.98 -1.61 -8.77
C THR A 93 17.05 -0.71 -9.39
N THR A 94 16.90 0.61 -9.27
CA THR A 94 17.88 1.62 -9.69
C THR A 94 18.22 2.60 -8.57
N ARG A 95 19.33 3.34 -8.70
CA ARG A 95 19.73 4.42 -7.76
C ARG A 95 19.10 5.78 -8.10
N GLY A 96 18.59 5.92 -9.30
CA GLY A 96 18.05 7.18 -9.83
C GLY A 96 19.13 8.21 -10.21
N ILE A 97 20.10 8.47 -9.34
CA ILE A 97 21.27 9.31 -9.58
C ILE A 97 22.56 8.55 -9.23
N SER A 98 23.71 9.07 -9.61
CA SER A 98 24.99 8.44 -9.32
C SER A 98 25.30 8.38 -7.83
N VAL A 99 26.21 7.49 -7.41
CA VAL A 99 26.66 7.39 -6.00
C VAL A 99 27.32 8.69 -5.54
N GLU A 100 28.09 9.33 -6.43
CA GLU A 100 28.78 10.61 -6.19
C GLU A 100 27.79 11.75 -5.94
N GLU A 101 26.62 11.70 -6.56
CA GLU A 101 25.52 12.63 -6.38
C GLU A 101 24.66 12.31 -5.15
N GLY A 102 24.88 11.15 -4.52
CA GLY A 102 24.18 10.70 -3.34
C GLY A 102 23.09 9.67 -3.61
N GLY A 103 23.10 9.02 -4.78
CA GLY A 103 22.20 7.92 -5.12
C GLY A 103 22.51 6.66 -4.32
N TYR A 104 21.48 5.98 -3.84
CA TYR A 104 21.61 4.73 -3.09
C TYR A 104 20.41 3.81 -3.34
N HIS A 105 20.61 2.53 -3.11
CA HIS A 105 19.52 1.56 -3.05
C HIS A 105 18.92 1.55 -1.67
N TRP A 106 17.61 1.40 -1.62
CA TRP A 106 16.86 1.25 -0.37
C TRP A 106 15.79 0.16 -0.49
N ARG A 107 15.36 -0.34 0.64
CA ARG A 107 14.21 -1.23 0.77
C ARG A 107 13.27 -0.70 1.84
N GLY A 108 12.03 -1.17 1.82
CA GLY A 108 11.03 -0.82 2.82
C GLY A 108 9.90 -1.83 2.86
N GLU A 109 9.03 -1.62 3.82
CA GLU A 109 7.78 -2.33 3.96
C GLU A 109 6.66 -1.32 4.15
N LEU A 110 5.62 -1.43 3.35
CA LEU A 110 4.41 -0.63 3.45
C LEU A 110 3.23 -1.53 3.79
N ARG A 111 2.27 -0.99 4.52
CA ARG A 111 0.98 -1.63 4.73
C ARG A 111 -0.12 -0.84 4.04
N LEU A 112 -0.91 -1.54 3.23
CA LEU A 112 -2.09 -1.00 2.57
C LEU A 112 -3.30 -1.06 3.50
N TRP A 113 -3.88 0.09 3.82
CA TRP A 113 -5.07 0.27 4.63
C TRP A 113 -6.24 0.65 3.74
N ASP A 114 -7.34 -0.11 3.83
CA ASP A 114 -8.63 0.16 3.18
C ASP A 114 -8.53 0.42 1.66
N ASN A 115 -7.50 -0.12 0.97
CA ASN A 115 -7.17 0.18 -0.42
C ASN A 115 -6.94 1.68 -0.72
N GLU A 116 -6.64 2.48 0.28
CA GLU A 116 -6.53 3.93 0.17
C GLU A 116 -5.18 4.46 0.64
N ILE A 117 -4.66 3.95 1.74
CA ILE A 117 -3.48 4.50 2.41
C ILE A 117 -2.38 3.46 2.50
N LEU A 118 -1.16 3.86 2.15
CA LEU A 118 0.04 3.07 2.39
C LEU A 118 0.91 3.77 3.43
N MET A 119 1.29 3.05 4.47
CA MET A 119 2.20 3.53 5.49
C MET A 119 3.26 2.50 5.79
N GLY A 120 4.48 2.96 6.06
CA GLY A 120 5.53 2.05 6.44
C GLY A 120 6.89 2.71 6.62
N TRP A 121 7.93 1.92 6.48
CA TRP A 121 9.31 2.33 6.68
C TRP A 121 10.18 2.08 5.45
N TYR A 122 11.30 2.77 5.38
CA TYR A 122 12.39 2.50 4.44
C TYR A 122 13.76 2.57 5.12
N ALA A 123 14.73 1.89 4.55
CA ALA A 123 16.13 1.98 4.96
C ALA A 123 17.07 1.78 3.78
N ALA A 124 18.16 2.53 3.75
CA ALA A 124 19.22 2.34 2.77
C ALA A 124 19.82 0.94 2.87
N LEU A 125 20.14 0.36 1.73
CA LEU A 125 20.84 -0.94 1.58
C LEU A 125 22.34 -0.76 1.44
N ASP A 126 22.78 0.36 0.86
CA ASP A 126 24.19 0.62 0.60
C ASP A 126 24.95 0.89 1.90
N GLY A 127 26.06 0.17 2.10
CA GLY A 127 26.91 0.35 3.28
C GLY A 127 27.44 1.78 3.40
N GLY A 128 27.35 2.35 4.61
CA GLY A 128 27.74 3.74 4.88
C GLY A 128 26.64 4.77 4.68
N VAL A 129 25.54 4.46 4.01
CA VAL A 129 24.39 5.34 3.88
C VAL A 129 23.48 5.17 5.10
N ARG A 130 23.23 6.26 5.83
CA ARG A 130 22.43 6.25 7.07
C ARG A 130 20.93 6.54 6.85
N SER A 131 20.51 6.75 5.60
CA SER A 131 19.14 7.12 5.28
C SER A 131 18.15 6.03 5.67
N LYS A 132 17.20 6.40 6.52
CA LYS A 132 16.06 5.57 6.94
C LYS A 132 14.96 6.45 7.49
N GLY A 133 13.74 5.98 7.39
CA GLY A 133 12.59 6.75 7.83
C GLY A 133 11.26 6.04 7.60
N THR A 134 10.24 6.86 7.52
CA THR A 134 8.85 6.43 7.30
C THR A 134 8.27 7.06 6.05
N MET A 135 7.26 6.41 5.50
CA MET A 135 6.51 6.87 4.33
C MET A 135 5.02 6.79 4.60
N TYR A 136 4.30 7.77 4.05
CA TYR A 136 2.84 7.82 4.03
C TYR A 136 2.39 8.26 2.65
N PHE A 137 1.55 7.44 2.01
CA PHE A 137 0.98 7.73 0.70
C PHE A 137 -0.52 7.54 0.69
N VAL A 138 -1.19 8.37 -0.10
CA VAL A 138 -2.58 8.18 -0.50
C VAL A 138 -2.59 7.57 -1.89
N LEU A 139 -3.24 6.42 -2.02
CA LEU A 139 -3.38 5.71 -3.29
C LEU A 139 -4.51 6.36 -4.10
N HIS A 140 -4.23 6.63 -5.36
CA HIS A 140 -5.29 7.06 -6.27
C HIS A 140 -6.30 5.92 -6.48
N PRO A 141 -7.62 6.20 -6.58
CA PRO A 141 -8.66 5.16 -6.70
C PRO A 141 -8.45 4.14 -7.83
N HIS A 142 -7.74 4.52 -8.88
CA HIS A 142 -7.41 3.60 -9.98
C HIS A 142 -6.23 2.66 -9.68
N GLY A 143 -5.55 2.80 -8.54
CA GLY A 143 -4.42 1.95 -8.16
C GLY A 143 -3.18 2.08 -9.05
N GLN A 144 -3.05 3.16 -9.82
CA GLN A 144 -1.94 3.34 -10.79
C GLN A 144 -0.92 4.39 -10.35
N GLN A 145 -1.24 5.19 -9.35
CA GLN A 145 -0.37 6.21 -8.79
C GLN A 145 -0.68 6.46 -7.32
N MET A 146 0.28 6.96 -6.59
CA MET A 146 0.14 7.38 -5.20
C MET A 146 1.00 8.60 -4.92
N ALA A 147 0.54 9.42 -3.98
CA ALA A 147 1.17 10.67 -3.61
C ALA A 147 1.24 10.79 -2.09
N GLY A 148 2.33 11.34 -1.56
CA GLY A 148 2.46 11.43 -0.12
C GLY A 148 3.75 12.09 0.35
N ARG A 149 4.15 11.72 1.55
CA ARG A 149 5.35 12.24 2.20
C ARG A 149 6.23 11.15 2.77
N TRP A 150 7.50 11.44 2.80
CA TRP A 150 8.47 10.70 3.58
C TRP A 150 9.07 11.58 4.68
N VAL A 151 9.47 10.94 5.76
CA VAL A 151 10.23 11.55 6.86
C VAL A 151 11.40 10.63 7.18
N GLY A 152 12.59 11.16 7.24
CA GLY A 152 13.76 10.32 7.45
C GLY A 152 14.94 11.04 8.09
N LEU A 153 15.98 10.25 8.33
CA LEU A 153 17.24 10.73 8.85
C LEU A 153 18.18 11.06 7.67
N SER A 154 18.65 12.29 7.62
CA SER A 154 19.70 12.70 6.69
C SER A 154 21.10 12.22 7.12
N TYR A 155 22.09 12.36 6.25
CA TYR A 155 23.48 11.97 6.52
C TYR A 155 24.10 12.73 7.70
N ASP A 156 23.68 13.97 7.94
CA ASP A 156 24.14 14.83 9.03
C ASP A 156 23.34 14.66 10.35
N GLY A 157 22.42 13.67 10.38
CA GLY A 157 21.65 13.31 11.57
C GLY A 157 20.41 14.15 11.82
N LYS A 158 20.02 15.01 10.88
CA LYS A 158 18.79 15.80 11.00
C LYS A 158 17.57 14.99 10.51
N ILE A 159 16.43 15.27 11.10
CA ILE A 159 15.14 14.80 10.58
C ILE A 159 14.75 15.71 9.41
N VAL A 160 14.54 15.11 8.27
CA VAL A 160 14.15 15.78 7.03
C VAL A 160 12.89 15.13 6.48
N THR A 161 12.15 15.88 5.67
CA THR A 161 10.93 15.41 5.02
C THR A 161 10.87 15.95 3.58
N GLY A 162 10.09 15.29 2.75
CA GLY A 162 9.83 15.73 1.39
C GLY A 162 8.60 15.06 0.80
N TRP A 163 8.20 15.52 -0.37
CA TRP A 163 7.17 14.87 -1.15
C TRP A 163 7.69 13.59 -1.77
N GLY A 164 6.83 12.61 -1.90
CA GLY A 164 7.05 11.38 -2.64
C GLY A 164 5.86 11.09 -3.55
N ALA A 165 6.15 10.61 -4.73
CA ALA A 165 5.15 10.14 -5.68
C ALA A 165 5.58 8.80 -6.25
N MET A 166 4.65 7.90 -6.49
CA MET A 166 4.90 6.66 -7.21
C MET A 166 3.84 6.44 -8.27
N ALA A 167 4.24 5.95 -9.43
CA ALA A 167 3.33 5.66 -10.54
C ALA A 167 3.85 4.48 -11.38
N ARG A 168 2.99 3.97 -12.28
CA ARG A 168 3.36 2.88 -13.20
C ARG A 168 4.25 3.31 -14.34
N SER A 169 4.39 4.61 -14.60
CA SER A 169 5.30 5.17 -15.60
C SER A 169 6.16 6.28 -15.01
N GLU A 170 7.32 6.52 -15.62
CA GLU A 170 8.23 7.61 -15.29
C GLU A 170 7.55 8.98 -15.44
N GLU A 171 6.82 9.16 -16.55
CA GLU A 171 6.12 10.40 -16.87
C GLU A 171 5.06 10.74 -15.80
N ASP A 172 4.26 9.75 -15.38
CA ASP A 172 3.24 9.96 -14.37
C ASP A 172 3.85 10.24 -12.99
N ALA A 173 4.92 9.55 -12.60
CA ALA A 173 5.61 9.79 -11.33
C ALA A 173 6.19 11.21 -11.27
N THR A 174 6.77 11.69 -12.37
CA THR A 174 7.31 13.05 -12.51
C THR A 174 6.18 14.08 -12.44
N LYS A 175 5.09 13.84 -13.15
CA LYS A 175 3.93 14.73 -13.14
C LYS A 175 3.32 14.89 -11.75
N VAL A 176 3.11 13.77 -11.05
CA VAL A 176 2.52 13.79 -9.70
C VAL A 176 3.40 14.56 -8.72
N ILE A 177 4.74 14.38 -8.75
CA ILE A 177 5.63 15.12 -7.84
C ILE A 177 5.63 16.62 -8.14
N ASP A 178 5.57 17.01 -9.40
CA ASP A 178 5.49 18.42 -9.79
C ASP A 178 4.17 19.08 -9.36
N GLU A 179 3.05 18.37 -9.46
CA GLU A 179 1.75 18.83 -8.96
C GLU A 179 1.77 19.02 -7.43
N LEU A 180 2.37 18.08 -6.68
CA LEU A 180 2.52 18.19 -5.22
C LEU A 180 3.36 19.40 -4.81
N LYS A 181 4.45 19.66 -5.51
CA LYS A 181 5.31 20.84 -5.27
C LYS A 181 4.58 22.16 -5.51
N GLN A 182 3.69 22.22 -6.51
CA GLN A 182 2.90 23.41 -6.81
C GLN A 182 1.80 23.67 -5.77
N GLN A 183 1.20 22.60 -5.20
CA GLN A 183 0.10 22.71 -4.24
C GLN A 183 0.58 22.95 -2.81
N GLY A 184 1.74 22.44 -2.45
CA GLY A 184 2.32 22.57 -1.14
C GLY A 184 3.47 23.55 -1.15
N GLY A 185 3.25 24.81 -0.70
CA GLY A 185 4.37 25.62 -0.24
C GLY A 185 5.27 24.77 0.68
N GLN A 186 6.56 25.14 0.83
CA GLN A 186 7.62 24.36 1.51
C GLN A 186 7.13 23.38 2.60
N PRO A 187 7.69 22.17 2.67
CA PRO A 187 7.30 21.16 3.65
C PRO A 187 7.49 21.61 5.08
#